data_767ddd46a4ecd3f623ae5f30f9809d1e
#
_entry.id   767ddd46a4ecd3f623ae5f30f9809d1e
#
_cell.length_a   1.000
_cell.length_b   1.000
_cell.length_c   1.000
_cell.angle_alpha   90.00
_cell.angle_beta   90.00
_cell.angle_gamma   90.00
#
_symmetry.space_group_name_H-M   'P 1'
#
loop_
_entity.id
_entity.type
_entity.pdbx_description
1 polymer ?
#
loop_
_entity_poly.entity_id
_entity_poly.type
_entity_poly.pdbx_seq_one_letter_code
_entity_poly.pdbx_strand_id
1 'polypeptide(L)'
;VTERGITIPTYNKIVRDRIPEIIQSKGKQCRFSAVSGEELLSGLEEKLQEEFVEFTESGRSLEELADILEVVDGLALHLGSSFDEVLVLKRAKRQERGGFEQGILLEWVED
;
A
#
# COMPACT_ATOMS: atom_id res chain seq x y z
N VAL A 1 -3.66 -22.98 -10.26
CA VAL A 1 -3.61 -23.29 -11.70
C VAL A 1 -2.48 -24.27 -11.97
N THR A 2 -2.76 -25.27 -12.79
CA THR A 2 -1.76 -26.27 -13.19
C THR A 2 -1.57 -26.21 -14.70
N GLU A 3 -0.31 -26.10 -15.14
CA GLU A 3 0.05 -26.08 -16.56
C GLU A 3 1.28 -26.95 -16.75
N ARG A 4 1.25 -27.89 -17.70
CA ARG A 4 2.35 -28.82 -18.00
C ARG A 4 2.84 -29.58 -16.76
N GLY A 5 1.92 -29.93 -15.84
CA GLY A 5 2.28 -30.62 -14.61
C GLY A 5 2.92 -29.72 -13.54
N ILE A 6 3.00 -28.42 -13.77
CA ILE A 6 3.54 -27.45 -12.82
C ILE A 6 2.38 -26.69 -12.18
N THR A 7 2.35 -26.63 -10.85
CA THR A 7 1.38 -25.79 -10.13
C THR A 7 1.79 -24.34 -10.22
N ILE A 8 0.88 -23.50 -10.72
CA ILE A 8 1.10 -22.07 -10.89
C ILE A 8 0.21 -21.31 -9.90
N PRO A 9 0.77 -20.74 -8.82
CA PRO A 9 -0.01 -19.92 -7.90
C PRO A 9 -0.59 -18.69 -8.59
N THR A 10 -1.81 -18.33 -8.23
CA THR A 10 -2.48 -17.14 -8.77
C THR A 10 -2.55 -16.08 -7.67
N TYR A 11 -2.05 -14.88 -7.94
CA TYR A 11 -2.01 -13.79 -6.98
C TYR A 11 -3.11 -12.76 -7.20
N ASN A 12 -3.30 -12.29 -8.44
CA ASN A 12 -4.32 -11.29 -8.82
C ASN A 12 -4.35 -10.08 -7.89
N LYS A 13 -3.16 -9.51 -7.62
CA LYS A 13 -3.03 -8.35 -6.75
C LYS A 13 -2.08 -7.32 -7.35
N ILE A 14 -2.26 -6.08 -6.96
CA ILE A 14 -1.36 -5.00 -7.38
C ILE A 14 0.00 -5.21 -6.72
N VAL A 15 1.06 -5.04 -7.51
CA VAL A 15 2.44 -5.12 -7.05
C VAL A 15 3.18 -3.87 -7.53
N ARG A 16 4.36 -3.60 -6.96
CA ARG A 16 5.22 -2.51 -7.42
C ARG A 16 5.63 -2.75 -8.87
N ASP A 17 5.85 -1.67 -9.60
CA ASP A 17 6.04 -1.68 -11.07
C ASP A 17 7.17 -2.59 -11.54
N ARG A 18 8.24 -2.72 -10.77
CA ARG A 18 9.39 -3.51 -11.18
C ARG A 18 9.35 -4.97 -10.73
N ILE A 19 8.31 -5.39 -10.05
CA ILE A 19 8.22 -6.78 -9.57
C ILE A 19 8.25 -7.80 -10.70
N PRO A 20 7.50 -7.63 -11.83
CA PRO A 20 7.61 -8.58 -12.94
C PRO A 20 9.04 -8.70 -13.49
N GLU A 21 9.74 -7.57 -13.64
CA GLU A 21 11.13 -7.54 -14.09
C GLU A 21 12.03 -8.32 -13.12
N ILE A 22 11.85 -8.12 -11.83
CA ILE A 22 12.63 -8.82 -10.80
C ILE A 22 12.38 -10.33 -10.84
N ILE A 23 11.13 -10.75 -10.99
CA ILE A 23 10.77 -12.17 -11.10
C ILE A 23 11.46 -12.78 -12.32
N GLN A 24 11.39 -12.11 -13.48
CA GLN A 24 12.00 -12.58 -14.73
C GLN A 24 13.51 -12.65 -14.61
N SER A 25 14.14 -11.70 -13.90
CA SER A 25 15.58 -11.70 -13.70
C SER A 25 16.08 -12.91 -12.89
N LYS A 26 15.16 -13.55 -12.14
CA LYS A 26 15.46 -14.78 -11.38
C LYS A 26 15.17 -16.05 -12.18
N GLY A 27 14.90 -15.91 -13.47
CA GLY A 27 14.63 -17.04 -14.36
C GLY A 27 13.22 -17.61 -14.27
N LYS A 28 12.30 -16.88 -13.63
CA LYS A 28 10.90 -17.31 -13.51
C LYS A 28 10.02 -16.56 -14.50
N GLN A 29 8.99 -17.25 -14.99
CA GLN A 29 7.98 -16.63 -15.82
C GLN A 29 6.85 -16.09 -14.95
N CYS A 30 6.23 -14.99 -15.38
CA CYS A 30 5.04 -14.44 -14.73
C CYS A 30 4.14 -13.84 -15.78
N ARG A 31 2.85 -13.76 -15.47
CA ARG A 31 1.89 -13.04 -16.29
C ARG A 31 1.40 -11.84 -15.50
N PHE A 32 1.36 -10.70 -16.15
CA PHE A 32 0.88 -9.47 -15.55
C PHE A 32 0.20 -8.60 -16.59
N SER A 33 -0.60 -7.66 -16.14
CA SER A 33 -1.24 -6.67 -16.99
C SER A 33 -1.33 -5.36 -16.22
N ALA A 34 -1.52 -4.25 -16.95
CA ALA A 34 -1.76 -2.97 -16.34
C ALA A 34 -3.27 -2.75 -16.18
N VAL A 35 -3.68 -2.24 -15.05
CA VAL A 35 -5.07 -1.89 -14.78
C VAL A 35 -5.16 -0.39 -14.47
N SER A 36 -6.36 0.17 -14.58
CA SER A 36 -6.59 1.60 -14.37
C SER A 36 -7.99 1.83 -13.81
N GLY A 37 -8.33 3.09 -13.52
CA GLY A 37 -9.67 3.46 -13.04
C GLY A 37 -10.06 2.75 -11.74
N GLU A 38 -11.31 2.32 -11.66
CA GLU A 38 -11.85 1.68 -10.46
C GLU A 38 -11.12 0.38 -10.10
N GLU A 39 -10.66 -0.36 -11.09
CA GLU A 39 -9.93 -1.61 -10.84
C GLU A 39 -8.60 -1.32 -10.15
N LEU A 40 -7.89 -0.27 -10.58
CA LEU A 40 -6.65 0.14 -9.91
C LEU A 40 -6.93 0.66 -8.49
N LEU A 41 -7.96 1.48 -8.34
CA LEU A 41 -8.32 2.02 -7.02
C LEU A 41 -8.63 0.89 -6.04
N SER A 42 -9.48 -0.04 -6.43
CA SER A 42 -9.81 -1.20 -5.59
C SER A 42 -8.57 -2.03 -5.25
N GLY A 43 -7.69 -2.24 -6.23
CA GLY A 43 -6.44 -2.97 -6.03
C GLY A 43 -5.50 -2.28 -5.04
N LEU A 44 -5.40 -0.95 -5.12
CA LEU A 44 -4.59 -0.17 -4.18
C LEU A 44 -5.17 -0.19 -2.77
N GLU A 45 -6.49 -0.12 -2.64
CA GLU A 45 -7.15 -0.23 -1.35
C GLU A 45 -6.92 -1.58 -0.70
N GLU A 46 -7.03 -2.65 -1.47
CA GLU A 46 -6.70 -4.01 -1.00
C GLU A 46 -5.23 -4.12 -0.61
N LYS A 47 -4.35 -3.49 -1.38
CA LYS A 47 -2.91 -3.48 -1.10
C LYS A 47 -2.61 -2.77 0.22
N LEU A 48 -3.31 -1.67 0.51
CA LEU A 48 -3.15 -0.95 1.77
C LEU A 48 -3.53 -1.84 2.96
N GLN A 49 -4.62 -2.58 2.85
CA GLN A 49 -5.05 -3.52 3.88
C GLN A 49 -4.04 -4.65 4.05
N GLU A 50 -3.52 -5.18 2.96
CA GLU A 50 -2.49 -6.22 2.98
C GLU A 50 -1.24 -5.75 3.72
N GLU A 51 -0.74 -4.55 3.40
CA GLU A 51 0.46 -4.01 4.03
C GLU A 51 0.23 -3.71 5.52
N PHE A 52 -0.97 -3.32 5.90
CA PHE A 52 -1.31 -3.14 7.31
C PHE A 52 -1.24 -4.46 8.07
N VAL A 53 -1.80 -5.53 7.51
CA VAL A 53 -1.74 -6.87 8.11
C VAL A 53 -0.28 -7.33 8.22
N GLU A 54 0.52 -7.15 7.17
CA GLU A 54 1.94 -7.50 7.22
C GLU A 54 2.70 -6.69 8.27
N PHE A 55 2.35 -5.42 8.45
CA PHE A 55 2.94 -4.60 9.50
C PHE A 55 2.69 -5.21 10.87
N THR A 56 1.46 -5.64 11.18
CA THR A 56 1.13 -6.22 12.48
C THR A 56 1.74 -7.60 12.67
N GLU A 57 1.83 -8.41 11.61
CA GLU A 57 2.34 -9.79 11.68
C GLU A 57 3.85 -9.90 11.63
N SER A 58 4.54 -8.93 11.04
CA SER A 58 6.01 -8.96 10.87
C SER A 58 6.78 -8.34 12.04
N GLY A 59 6.11 -8.02 13.15
CA GLY A 59 6.76 -7.40 14.29
C GLY A 59 6.86 -5.88 14.22
N ARG A 60 6.05 -5.26 13.37
CA ARG A 60 5.91 -3.79 13.26
C ARG A 60 7.21 -3.12 12.82
N SER A 61 7.76 -3.59 11.70
CA SER A 61 9.00 -3.06 11.15
C SER A 61 8.82 -1.72 10.43
N LEU A 62 9.89 -0.93 10.38
CA LEU A 62 9.90 0.33 9.60
C LEU A 62 9.76 0.05 8.12
N GLU A 63 10.26 -1.07 7.62
CA GLU A 63 10.14 -1.44 6.21
C GLU A 63 8.69 -1.58 5.79
N GLU A 64 7.85 -2.17 6.66
CA GLU A 64 6.42 -2.29 6.37
C GLU A 64 5.72 -0.94 6.40
N LEU A 65 6.16 0.01 7.23
CA LEU A 65 5.64 1.38 7.18
C LEU A 65 6.00 2.04 5.86
N ALA A 66 7.20 1.81 5.34
CA ALA A 66 7.61 2.31 4.04
C ALA A 66 6.73 1.72 2.92
N ASP A 67 6.38 0.44 3.01
CA ASP A 67 5.47 -0.20 2.05
C ASP A 67 4.07 0.43 2.10
N ILE A 68 3.56 0.73 3.29
CA ILE A 68 2.29 1.45 3.44
C ILE A 68 2.37 2.82 2.79
N LEU A 69 3.45 3.56 3.00
CA LEU A 69 3.63 4.88 2.38
C LEU A 69 3.69 4.80 0.87
N GLU A 70 4.26 3.73 0.30
CA GLU A 70 4.28 3.58 -1.16
C GLU A 70 2.87 3.39 -1.72
N VAL A 71 2.02 2.66 -1.03
CA VAL A 71 0.62 2.52 -1.42
C VAL A 71 -0.10 3.86 -1.31
N VAL A 72 0.17 4.65 -0.27
CA VAL A 72 -0.38 6.00 -0.11
C VAL A 72 0.03 6.88 -1.29
N ASP A 73 1.29 6.81 -1.72
CA ASP A 73 1.78 7.52 -2.91
C ASP A 73 0.96 7.13 -4.14
N GLY A 74 0.78 5.83 -4.37
CA GLY A 74 -0.04 5.34 -5.49
C GLY A 74 -1.47 5.84 -5.44
N LEU A 75 -2.08 5.87 -4.26
CA LEU A 75 -3.44 6.40 -4.07
C LEU A 75 -3.50 7.91 -4.35
N ALA A 76 -2.50 8.67 -3.90
CA ALA A 76 -2.44 10.11 -4.16
C ALA A 76 -2.36 10.39 -5.67
N LEU A 77 -1.53 9.65 -6.39
CA LEU A 77 -1.43 9.77 -7.85
C LEU A 77 -2.76 9.41 -8.52
N HIS A 78 -3.43 8.37 -8.07
CA HIS A 78 -4.72 7.97 -8.61
C HIS A 78 -5.78 9.08 -8.44
N LEU A 79 -5.70 9.84 -7.34
CA LEU A 79 -6.61 10.96 -7.07
C LEU A 79 -6.22 12.25 -7.82
N GLY A 80 -5.22 12.19 -8.69
CA GLY A 80 -4.75 13.35 -9.43
C GLY A 80 -3.89 14.30 -8.62
N SER A 81 -3.31 13.82 -7.52
CA SER A 81 -2.46 14.62 -6.63
C SER A 81 -1.05 14.01 -6.56
N SER A 82 -0.34 14.24 -5.48
CA SER A 82 1.02 13.74 -5.28
C SER A 82 1.26 13.42 -3.81
N PHE A 83 2.29 12.61 -3.57
CA PHE A 83 2.72 12.32 -2.20
C PHE A 83 3.13 13.60 -1.46
N ASP A 84 3.78 14.54 -2.16
CA ASP A 84 4.17 15.83 -1.57
C ASP A 84 2.98 16.63 -1.08
N GLU A 85 1.88 16.64 -1.84
CA GLU A 85 0.64 17.31 -1.42
C GLU A 85 0.05 16.64 -0.16
N VAL A 86 0.10 15.32 -0.09
CA VAL A 86 -0.33 14.59 1.12
C VAL A 86 0.53 14.99 2.32
N LEU A 87 1.85 15.13 2.13
CA LEU A 87 2.76 15.57 3.19
C LEU A 87 2.47 16.99 3.65
N VAL A 88 2.15 17.89 2.73
CA VAL A 88 1.77 19.28 3.08
C VAL A 88 0.52 19.27 3.97
N LEU A 89 -0.50 18.52 3.58
CA LEU A 89 -1.73 18.40 4.37
C LEU A 89 -1.46 17.75 5.74
N LYS A 90 -0.62 16.71 5.76
CA LYS A 90 -0.22 16.04 7.00
C LYS A 90 0.43 17.02 7.97
N ARG A 91 1.37 17.84 7.48
CA ARG A 91 2.06 18.83 8.32
C ARG A 91 1.10 19.88 8.84
N ALA A 92 0.19 20.36 7.99
CA ALA A 92 -0.82 21.34 8.40
C ALA A 92 -1.71 20.79 9.51
N LYS A 93 -2.18 19.56 9.36
CA LYS A 93 -3.00 18.91 10.40
C LYS A 93 -2.21 18.69 11.69
N ARG A 94 -0.94 18.33 11.58
CA ARG A 94 -0.07 18.16 12.74
C ARG A 94 0.11 19.47 13.49
N GLN A 95 0.28 20.57 12.76
CA GLN A 95 0.42 21.90 13.38
C GLN A 95 -0.86 22.33 14.09
N GLU A 96 -2.01 22.04 13.50
CA GLU A 96 -3.32 22.41 14.06
C GLU A 96 -3.75 21.50 15.20
N ARG A 97 -3.54 20.19 15.08
CA ARG A 97 -4.12 19.16 15.98
C ARG A 97 -3.09 18.41 16.80
N GLY A 98 -1.81 18.54 16.47
CA GLY A 98 -0.72 17.76 17.06
C GLY A 98 -0.54 16.41 16.40
N GLY A 99 0.46 15.68 16.84
CA GLY A 99 0.67 14.28 16.45
C GLY A 99 0.08 13.34 17.50
N PHE A 100 0.69 12.17 17.63
CA PHE A 100 0.21 11.14 18.55
C PHE A 100 1.20 10.85 19.69
N GLU A 101 2.21 11.71 19.88
CA GLU A 101 3.29 11.45 20.83
C GLU A 101 2.82 11.38 22.28
N GLN A 102 1.72 12.07 22.61
CA GLN A 102 1.21 12.08 23.98
C GLN A 102 0.30 10.91 24.32
N GLY A 103 -0.10 10.12 23.31
CA GLY A 103 -0.95 8.97 23.55
C GLY A 103 -2.30 9.30 24.15
N ILE A 104 -2.96 10.33 23.64
CA ILE A 104 -4.25 10.78 24.19
C ILE A 104 -5.36 9.81 23.82
N LEU A 105 -6.02 9.27 24.83
CA LEU A 105 -7.22 8.45 24.66
C LEU A 105 -8.44 9.30 25.01
N LEU A 106 -9.21 9.67 24.00
CA LEU A 106 -10.44 10.46 24.22
C LEU A 106 -11.55 9.52 24.70
N GLU A 107 -12.01 9.72 25.93
CA GLU A 107 -12.98 8.81 26.55
C GLU A 107 -14.42 9.21 26.27
N TRP A 108 -14.75 10.51 26.34
CA TRP A 108 -16.06 11.00 25.99
C TRP A 108 -16.04 12.52 25.77
N VAL A 109 -17.04 13.03 25.10
CA VAL A 109 -17.22 14.47 24.85
C VAL A 109 -18.67 14.80 25.16
N GLU A 110 -18.86 15.93 25.81
CA GLU A 110 -20.22 16.44 26.05
C GLU A 110 -20.79 17.05 24.76
N ASP A 111 -22.10 16.94 24.55
CA ASP A 111 -22.78 17.48 23.37
C ASP A 111 -22.90 19.00 23.35
#